data_7a0e85852447e4fdef1b0ff3ad755ce7
#
_entry.id   7a0e85852447e4fdef1b0ff3ad755ce7
#
_cell.length_a   1.000
_cell.length_b   1.000
_cell.length_c   1.000
_cell.angle_alpha   90.00
_cell.angle_beta   90.00
_cell.angle_gamma   90.00
#
_symmetry.space_group_name_H-M   'P 1'
#
loop_
_entity.id
_entity.type
_entity.pdbx_description
1 polymer ?
#
loop_
_entity_poly.entity_id
_entity_poly.type
_entity_poly.pdbx_seq_one_letter_code
_entity_poly.pdbx_strand_id
1 'polypeptide(L)' 'MLVLKKGINLRQLGKYGFEHSNDNDFFVCIPHPTWGGSIWIDKKTRQVELFNDGEFGQDAVEILYDMIVVGLVEKEK' A
#
# COMPACT_ATOMS: atom_id res chain seq x y z
N MET A 1 4.76 10.76 -8.09
CA MET A 1 4.31 9.99 -6.91
C MET A 1 3.46 8.82 -7.36
N LEU A 2 3.31 7.83 -6.50
CA LEU A 2 2.47 6.68 -6.81
C LEU A 2 1.07 6.92 -6.27
N VAL A 3 0.07 6.51 -7.04
CA VAL A 3 -1.33 6.64 -6.64
C VAL A 3 -2.07 5.32 -6.92
N LEU A 4 -3.08 5.07 -6.12
CA LEU A 4 -3.98 3.95 -6.35
C LEU A 4 -4.86 4.26 -7.56
N LYS A 5 -4.97 3.32 -8.48
CA LYS A 5 -5.79 3.49 -9.66
C LYS A 5 -7.27 3.69 -9.28
N LYS A 6 -7.96 4.57 -9.99
CA LYS A 6 -9.38 4.82 -9.74
C LYS A 6 -10.20 3.55 -9.94
N GLY A 7 -11.20 3.37 -9.09
CA GLY A 7 -12.08 2.22 -9.19
C GLY A 7 -11.63 1.00 -8.40
N ILE A 8 -10.46 1.03 -7.79
CA ILE A 8 -9.98 -0.05 -6.94
C ILE A 8 -10.70 0.02 -5.59
N ASN A 9 -11.20 -1.10 -5.11
CA ASN A 9 -11.91 -1.17 -3.84
C ASN A 9 -11.13 -2.00 -2.81
N LEU A 10 -11.60 -1.96 -1.57
CA LEU A 10 -10.93 -2.64 -0.46
C LEU A 10 -10.88 -4.16 -0.68
N ARG A 11 -11.86 -4.73 -1.37
CA ARG A 11 -11.84 -6.18 -1.63
C ARG A 11 -10.60 -6.58 -2.43
N GLN A 12 -10.23 -5.77 -3.43
CA GLN A 12 -9.04 -6.02 -4.21
C GLN A 12 -7.77 -5.80 -3.38
N LEU A 13 -7.77 -4.75 -2.57
CA LEU A 13 -6.63 -4.45 -1.68
C LEU A 13 -6.48 -5.50 -0.58
N GLY A 14 -7.57 -6.07 -0.11
CA GLY A 14 -7.53 -7.10 0.92
C GLY A 14 -6.70 -8.32 0.54
N LYS A 15 -6.59 -8.61 -0.73
CA LYS A 15 -5.76 -9.71 -1.21
C LYS A 15 -4.28 -9.49 -0.92
N TYR A 16 -3.88 -8.25 -0.73
CA TYR A 16 -2.50 -7.87 -0.41
C TYR A 16 -2.30 -7.58 1.07
N GLY A 17 -3.32 -7.80 1.89
CA GLY A 17 -3.22 -7.61 3.33
C GLY A 17 -3.55 -6.22 3.82
N PHE A 18 -4.21 -5.41 3.02
CA PHE A 18 -4.60 -4.06 3.44
C PHE A 18 -5.82 -4.09 4.35
N GLU A 19 -5.81 -3.20 5.33
CA GLU A 19 -6.91 -2.99 6.25
C GLU A 19 -7.15 -1.49 6.40
N HIS A 20 -8.28 -1.13 7.02
CA HIS A 20 -8.53 0.28 7.38
C HIS A 20 -7.62 0.68 8.54
N SER A 21 -7.07 1.88 8.50
CA SER A 21 -6.35 2.44 9.65
C SER A 21 -7.33 2.73 10.80
N ASN A 22 -6.79 2.92 12.01
CA ASN A 22 -7.61 3.18 13.19
C ASN A 22 -8.48 4.43 13.05
N ASP A 23 -7.97 5.46 12.39
CA ASP A 23 -8.72 6.69 12.13
C ASP A 23 -9.56 6.62 10.85
N ASN A 24 -9.50 5.50 10.14
CA ASN A 24 -10.23 5.24 8.91
C ASN A 24 -9.88 6.18 7.74
N ASP A 25 -8.75 6.88 7.81
CA ASP A 25 -8.31 7.78 6.76
C ASP A 25 -7.42 7.11 5.71
N PHE A 26 -6.87 5.94 6.04
CA PHE A 26 -5.92 5.24 5.19
C PHE A 26 -6.29 3.78 5.03
N PHE A 27 -5.84 3.19 3.93
CA PHE A 27 -5.65 1.74 3.83
C PHE A 27 -4.21 1.44 4.18
N VAL A 28 -3.98 0.45 5.03
CA VAL A 28 -2.64 0.14 5.56
C VAL A 28 -2.32 -1.33 5.36
N CYS A 29 -1.13 -1.62 4.85
CA CYS A 29 -0.61 -2.97 4.77
C CYS A 29 0.68 -3.04 5.60
N ILE A 30 0.69 -3.92 6.60
CA ILE A 30 1.87 -4.18 7.43
C ILE A 30 2.20 -5.66 7.25
N PRO A 31 3.15 -5.98 6.35
CA PRO A 31 3.45 -7.39 6.03
C PRO A 31 3.99 -8.18 7.21
N HIS A 32 4.71 -7.51 8.11
CA HIS A 32 5.27 -8.16 9.29
C HIS A 32 5.08 -7.29 10.52
N PRO A 33 4.53 -7.84 11.62
CA PRO A 33 4.17 -7.01 12.77
C PRO A 33 5.35 -6.51 13.61
N THR A 34 6.52 -7.14 13.51
CA THR A 34 7.66 -6.79 14.36
C THR A 34 8.75 -5.99 13.66
N TRP A 35 8.81 -6.05 12.34
CA TRP A 35 9.79 -5.29 11.59
C TRP A 35 9.32 -5.08 10.16
N GLY A 36 10.08 -4.29 9.44
CA GLY A 36 9.84 -4.07 8.04
C GLY A 36 9.00 -2.84 7.78
N GLY A 37 8.70 -2.64 6.54
CA GLY A 37 7.99 -1.48 6.09
C GLY A 37 6.48 -1.63 6.20
N SER A 38 5.81 -0.59 5.77
CA SER A 38 4.36 -0.59 5.62
C SER A 38 3.99 0.22 4.40
N ILE A 39 2.80 -0.04 3.87
CA ILE A 39 2.27 0.69 2.72
C ILE A 39 1.01 1.38 3.19
N TRP A 40 0.95 2.70 2.97
CA TRP A 40 -0.19 3.52 3.37
C TRP A 40 -0.80 4.15 2.13
N ILE A 41 -2.11 4.07 2.00
CA ILE A 41 -2.83 4.68 0.89
C ILE A 41 -3.86 5.64 1.45
N ASP A 42 -3.72 6.93 1.13
CA ASP A 42 -4.68 7.95 1.54
C ASP A 42 -5.99 7.73 0.78
N LYS A 43 -7.09 7.62 1.51
CA LYS A 43 -8.39 7.35 0.88
C LYS A 43 -8.91 8.52 0.05
N LYS A 44 -8.54 9.74 0.41
CA LYS A 44 -9.00 10.93 -0.30
C LYS A 44 -8.17 11.23 -1.54
N THR A 45 -6.85 11.26 -1.37
CA THR A 45 -5.94 11.64 -2.46
C THR A 45 -5.51 10.45 -3.30
N ARG A 46 -5.65 9.24 -2.76
CA ARG A 46 -5.22 7.97 -3.36
C ARG A 46 -3.70 7.85 -3.44
N GLN A 47 -2.98 8.76 -2.80
CA GLN A 47 -1.53 8.73 -2.77
C GLN A 47 -1.03 7.52 -2.00
N VAL A 48 -0.05 6.83 -2.57
CA VAL A 48 0.55 5.64 -1.97
C VAL A 48 1.91 6.01 -1.40
N GLU A 49 2.12 5.68 -0.13
CA GLU A 49 3.40 5.91 0.53
C GLU A 49 3.96 4.59 1.04
N LEU A 50 5.24 4.41 0.85
CA LEU A 50 5.97 3.25 1.34
C LEU A 50 6.88 3.70 2.47
N PHE A 51 6.67 3.12 3.65
CA PHE A 51 7.58 3.29 4.77
C PHE A 51 8.44 2.05 4.86
N ASN A 52 9.75 2.24 4.81
CA ASN A 52 10.71 1.15 4.74
C ASN A 52 11.74 1.33 5.86
N ASP A 53 11.81 0.38 6.78
CA ASP A 53 12.76 0.39 7.87
C ASP A 53 14.06 -0.35 7.49
N GLY A 54 14.70 0.13 6.45
CA GLY A 54 16.01 -0.39 6.04
C GLY A 54 15.95 -1.84 5.61
N GLU A 55 16.73 -2.68 6.29
CA GLU A 55 16.91 -4.08 5.87
C GLU A 55 15.65 -4.92 5.92
N PHE A 56 14.68 -4.52 6.71
CA PHE A 56 13.50 -5.33 6.98
C PHE A 56 12.25 -4.88 6.22
N GLY A 57 12.41 -3.89 5.35
CA GLY A 57 11.28 -3.36 4.58
C GLY A 57 10.99 -4.07 3.26
N GLN A 58 11.68 -5.15 2.98
CA GLN A 58 11.63 -5.77 1.66
C GLN A 58 10.27 -6.39 1.33
N ASP A 59 9.56 -6.90 2.33
CA ASP A 59 8.24 -7.50 2.09
C ASP A 59 7.25 -6.45 1.59
N ALA A 60 7.28 -5.25 2.15
CA ALA A 60 6.42 -4.16 1.69
C ALA A 60 6.79 -3.73 0.28
N VAL A 61 8.09 -3.67 -0.03
CA VAL A 61 8.56 -3.34 -1.37
C VAL A 61 8.05 -4.36 -2.39
N GLU A 62 8.12 -5.64 -2.07
CA GLU A 62 7.66 -6.69 -2.98
C GLU A 62 6.15 -6.61 -3.23
N ILE A 63 5.37 -6.37 -2.18
CA ILE A 63 3.93 -6.21 -2.32
C ILE A 63 3.60 -5.00 -3.20
N LEU A 64 4.26 -3.88 -2.97
CA LEU A 64 4.05 -2.69 -3.79
C LEU A 64 4.44 -2.94 -5.24
N TYR A 65 5.54 -3.64 -5.48
CA TYR A 65 5.97 -4.00 -6.82
C TYR A 65 4.89 -4.84 -7.53
N ASP A 66 4.35 -5.84 -6.85
CA ASP A 66 3.28 -6.66 -7.42
C ASP A 66 2.06 -5.83 -7.78
N MET A 67 1.68 -4.88 -6.93
CA MET A 67 0.56 -4.00 -7.19
C MET A 67 0.78 -3.12 -8.42
N ILE A 68 2.00 -2.66 -8.62
CA ILE A 68 2.36 -1.89 -9.81
C ILE A 68 2.27 -2.77 -11.05
N VAL A 69 2.79 -3.98 -10.99
CA VAL A 69 2.81 -4.90 -12.13
C VAL A 69 1.40 -5.24 -12.59
N VAL A 70 0.47 -5.48 -11.65
CA VAL A 70 -0.91 -5.82 -12.01
C VAL A 70 -1.78 -4.59 -12.29
N GLY A 71 -1.24 -3.39 -12.15
CA GLY A 71 -1.94 -2.16 -12.51
C GLY A 71 -2.84 -1.56 -11.45
N LEU A 72 -2.72 -1.99 -10.20
CA LEU A 72 -3.48 -1.39 -9.09
C LEU A 72 -2.93 -0.05 -8.66
N VAL A 73 -1.62 0.13 -8.79
CA VAL A 73 -0.91 1.36 -8.43
C VAL A 73 -0.21 1.87 -9.68
N GLU A 74 -0.28 3.17 -9.90
CA GLU A 74 0.34 3.79 -11.06
C GLU A 74 1.05 5.07 -10.67
N LYS A 75 1.91 5.54 -11.54
CA LYS A 75 2.61 6.80 -11.33
C LYS A 75 1.72 7.94 -11.78
N GLU A 76 1.49 8.91 -10.90
CA GLU A 76 0.76 10.12 -11.23
C GLU A 76 1.64 11.03 -12.09
N LYS A 77 1.07 11.52 -13.16
CA LYS A 77 1.75 12.45 -14.06
C LYS A 77 1.77 13.86 -13.50
#